data_981f82ef2c4ef9befd2f97ba10daa9a8
#
_entry.id   981f82ef2c4ef9befd2f97ba10daa9a8
#
_cell.length_a   1.000
_cell.length_b   1.000
_cell.length_c   1.000
_cell.angle_alpha   90.00
_cell.angle_beta   90.00
_cell.angle_gamma   90.00
#
_symmetry.space_group_name_H-M   'P 1'
#
loop_
_entity.id
_entity.type
_entity.pdbx_description
1 polymer ?
#
loop_
_entity_poly.entity_id
_entity_poly.type
_entity_poly.pdbx_seq_one_letter_code
_entity_poly.pdbx_strand_id
1 'polypeptide(L)'
;MPTLTPTTILQRTLGAYRALFPFVGKMGTDFSSDAPLLLNQTVTAHIRSLPTISTYDSTTGYANGATESRDLLSDLSIVVDQHKHVPVKLSHLYAIADQKDNLAGSIEDTAYVLGKAQVDSITNKCKGSNLSYSQTATTANSDLDVIEQITTDLNGNGASPRGRIGLVNSAVAQTLALDSRISSRDYYGQLTGGGGLRMFKGVGGFETIYEWPSLSANNATTATFTAATTDICTAVAHGYFTGDRVQLTNSGGALPAGLAAATTYYVIKLTADTFKLAASDALATAGTAVDITGTGTGTHSVVGYENITGIFFESQAIAFRSGIPGQSAEIAAALGIPQTMGMDTLSDPISGFTLALMKWMQPGTANIYVAPTALWGSAVGRQAGAAAALTDRSAVLLRSL
;
A
#
# COMPACT_ATOMS: atom_id res chain seq x y z
N MET A 1 37.12 -14.02 -12.96
CA MET A 1 35.90 -14.06 -12.16
C MET A 1 35.47 -12.62 -11.91
N PRO A 2 34.24 -12.19 -12.16
CA PRO A 2 33.86 -10.82 -11.87
C PRO A 2 34.01 -10.55 -10.37
N THR A 3 34.76 -9.52 -10.03
CA THR A 3 34.90 -9.05 -8.65
C THR A 3 33.52 -8.55 -8.17
N LEU A 4 33.07 -9.01 -7.01
CA LEU A 4 31.84 -8.51 -6.37
C LEU A 4 32.08 -7.06 -5.92
N THR A 5 31.80 -6.13 -6.80
CA THR A 5 31.80 -4.71 -6.46
C THR A 5 30.47 -4.33 -5.79
N PRO A 6 30.42 -3.28 -4.97
CA PRO A 6 29.17 -2.77 -4.39
C PRO A 6 28.09 -2.50 -5.44
N THR A 7 28.48 -1.94 -6.56
CA THR A 7 27.59 -1.68 -7.70
C THR A 7 26.99 -2.97 -8.26
N THR A 8 27.79 -4.05 -8.35
CA THR A 8 27.29 -5.36 -8.80
C THR A 8 26.28 -5.95 -7.80
N ILE A 9 26.49 -5.76 -6.50
CA ILE A 9 25.53 -6.19 -5.46
C ILE A 9 24.23 -5.44 -5.62
N LEU A 10 24.28 -4.12 -5.71
CA LEU A 10 23.06 -3.28 -5.90
C LEU A 10 22.33 -3.64 -7.19
N GLN A 11 23.02 -3.83 -8.31
CA GLN A 11 22.41 -4.22 -9.58
C GLN A 11 21.73 -5.58 -9.50
N ARG A 12 22.31 -6.55 -8.82
CA ARG A 12 21.69 -7.87 -8.61
C ARG A 12 20.48 -7.78 -7.68
N THR A 13 20.59 -7.05 -6.56
CA THR A 13 19.48 -6.81 -5.65
C THR A 13 18.30 -6.16 -6.39
N LEU A 14 18.59 -5.16 -7.23
CA LEU A 14 17.57 -4.45 -8.00
C LEU A 14 16.98 -5.34 -9.11
N GLY A 15 17.80 -6.17 -9.75
CA GLY A 15 17.33 -7.17 -10.72
C GLY A 15 16.41 -8.21 -10.10
N ALA A 16 16.77 -8.75 -8.93
CA ALA A 16 15.92 -9.66 -8.17
C ALA A 16 14.63 -8.97 -7.71
N TYR A 17 14.71 -7.73 -7.24
CA TYR A 17 13.55 -6.93 -6.86
C TYR A 17 12.55 -6.76 -8.03
N ARG A 18 13.03 -6.39 -9.23
CA ARG A 18 12.17 -6.27 -10.41
C ARG A 18 11.49 -7.56 -10.80
N ALA A 19 12.20 -8.69 -10.68
CA ALA A 19 11.64 -10.00 -11.00
C ALA A 19 10.57 -10.43 -9.99
N LEU A 20 10.77 -10.12 -8.71
CA LEU A 20 9.86 -10.51 -7.62
C LEU A 20 8.65 -9.58 -7.49
N PHE A 21 8.80 -8.29 -7.81
CA PHE A 21 7.77 -7.26 -7.62
C PHE A 21 7.50 -6.46 -8.91
N PRO A 22 7.08 -7.10 -10.01
CA PRO A 22 6.92 -6.43 -11.31
C PRO A 22 5.81 -5.36 -11.30
N PHE A 23 4.87 -5.44 -10.35
CA PHE A 23 3.75 -4.52 -10.22
C PHE A 23 4.13 -3.18 -9.57
N VAL A 24 5.27 -3.10 -8.87
CA VAL A 24 5.69 -1.83 -8.23
C VAL A 24 5.95 -0.75 -9.28
N GLY A 25 6.52 -1.11 -10.43
CA GLY A 25 6.71 -0.17 -11.55
C GLY A 25 5.41 0.33 -12.22
N LYS A 26 4.26 -0.23 -11.84
CA LYS A 26 2.93 0.22 -12.30
C LYS A 26 2.24 1.18 -11.32
N MET A 27 2.82 1.41 -10.15
CA MET A 27 2.38 2.44 -9.21
C MET A 27 2.87 3.81 -9.69
N GLY A 28 2.32 4.89 -9.16
CA GLY A 28 2.76 6.25 -9.47
C GLY A 28 4.15 6.54 -8.88
N THR A 29 5.19 6.14 -9.61
CA THR A 29 6.61 6.26 -9.20
C THR A 29 7.31 7.48 -9.79
N ASP A 30 6.60 8.29 -10.57
CA ASP A 30 7.15 9.48 -11.27
C ASP A 30 7.79 10.51 -10.32
N PHE A 31 7.56 10.36 -9.03
CA PHE A 31 8.05 11.25 -7.98
C PHE A 31 9.37 10.81 -7.36
N SER A 32 9.84 9.60 -7.68
CA SER A 32 11.11 9.10 -7.17
C SER A 32 12.29 9.81 -7.83
N SER A 33 13.31 10.14 -7.05
CA SER A 33 14.53 10.77 -7.54
C SER A 33 15.73 10.38 -6.67
N ASP A 34 16.93 10.62 -7.20
CA ASP A 34 18.21 10.43 -6.51
C ASP A 34 18.49 11.51 -5.44
N ALA A 35 17.56 12.43 -5.23
CA ALA A 35 17.74 13.47 -4.22
C ALA A 35 17.75 12.86 -2.81
N PRO A 36 18.65 13.31 -1.93
CA PRO A 36 18.65 12.91 -0.52
C PRO A 36 17.32 13.26 0.15
N LEU A 37 16.78 12.30 0.89
CA LEU A 37 15.54 12.46 1.65
C LEU A 37 15.80 12.26 3.14
N LEU A 38 15.06 12.96 3.97
CA LEU A 38 15.06 12.74 5.42
C LEU A 38 13.85 11.91 5.83
N LEU A 39 14.02 11.10 6.87
CA LEU A 39 12.90 10.39 7.50
C LEU A 39 11.89 11.42 8.04
N ASN A 40 10.59 11.17 7.82
CA ASN A 40 9.48 12.05 8.12
C ASN A 40 9.43 13.37 7.30
N GLN A 41 10.23 13.46 6.25
CA GLN A 41 10.11 14.57 5.31
C GLN A 41 8.82 14.41 4.49
N THR A 42 8.09 15.51 4.33
CA THR A 42 6.96 15.58 3.40
C THR A 42 7.44 16.09 2.05
N VAL A 43 7.11 15.32 1.00
CA VAL A 43 7.41 15.68 -0.39
C VAL A 43 6.10 15.95 -1.09
N THR A 44 5.98 17.10 -1.76
CA THR A 44 4.83 17.42 -2.59
C THR A 44 5.04 16.82 -3.97
N ALA A 45 4.08 16.01 -4.38
CA ALA A 45 4.00 15.42 -5.71
C ALA A 45 2.79 15.97 -6.44
N HIS A 46 2.83 16.00 -7.77
CA HIS A 46 1.73 16.51 -8.59
C HIS A 46 1.04 15.36 -9.30
N ILE A 47 -0.26 15.18 -9.06
CA ILE A 47 -1.09 14.22 -9.79
C ILE A 47 -1.83 14.95 -10.89
N ARG A 48 -1.87 14.35 -12.08
CA ARG A 48 -2.60 14.89 -13.21
C ARG A 48 -4.09 14.58 -13.09
N SER A 49 -4.93 15.60 -13.20
CA SER A 49 -6.36 15.43 -13.39
C SER A 49 -6.68 15.24 -14.88
N LEU A 50 -7.77 14.52 -15.17
CA LEU A 50 -8.24 14.42 -16.54
C LEU A 50 -8.79 15.77 -17.00
N PRO A 51 -8.42 16.25 -18.21
CA PRO A 51 -8.98 17.47 -18.76
C PRO A 51 -10.47 17.30 -19.05
N THR A 52 -11.24 18.35 -18.83
CA THR A 52 -12.65 18.40 -19.21
C THR A 52 -12.80 18.83 -20.67
N ILE A 53 -13.79 18.26 -21.34
CA ILE A 53 -14.14 18.68 -22.71
C ILE A 53 -15.03 19.92 -22.62
N SER A 54 -14.62 21.00 -23.27
CA SER A 54 -15.44 22.20 -23.43
C SER A 54 -16.04 22.24 -24.83
N THR A 55 -17.31 22.62 -24.92
CA THR A 55 -18.00 22.77 -26.20
C THR A 55 -17.67 24.13 -26.78
N TYR A 56 -17.32 24.17 -28.07
CA TYR A 56 -17.16 25.44 -28.80
C TYR A 56 -18.49 26.17 -28.86
N ASP A 57 -18.51 27.43 -28.46
CA ASP A 57 -19.64 28.34 -28.59
C ASP A 57 -19.32 29.38 -29.68
N SER A 58 -20.20 29.48 -30.67
CA SER A 58 -20.03 30.45 -31.79
C SER A 58 -20.07 31.91 -31.36
N THR A 59 -20.63 32.21 -30.17
CA THR A 59 -20.73 33.56 -29.63
C THR A 59 -19.52 33.98 -28.84
N THR A 60 -18.96 33.05 -28.05
CA THR A 60 -17.81 33.29 -27.17
C THR A 60 -16.50 32.70 -27.69
N GLY A 61 -16.56 31.89 -28.75
CA GLY A 61 -15.41 31.22 -29.34
C GLY A 61 -14.74 30.27 -28.41
N TYR A 62 -13.41 30.24 -28.41
CA TYR A 62 -12.57 29.49 -27.46
C TYR A 62 -12.31 30.27 -26.15
N ALA A 63 -13.01 31.39 -25.93
CA ALA A 63 -12.71 32.33 -24.85
C ALA A 63 -13.32 31.95 -23.48
N ASN A 64 -13.73 30.71 -23.28
CA ASN A 64 -14.26 30.21 -21.99
C ASN A 64 -13.19 30.00 -20.91
N GLY A 65 -12.02 30.60 -21.09
CA GLY A 65 -10.88 30.44 -20.21
C GLY A 65 -11.07 30.87 -18.76
N ALA A 66 -12.21 31.48 -18.41
CA ALA A 66 -12.53 31.82 -17.00
C ALA A 66 -13.26 30.68 -16.26
N THR A 67 -13.84 29.72 -16.97
CA THR A 67 -14.57 28.56 -16.39
C THR A 67 -13.86 27.22 -16.64
N GLU A 68 -12.85 27.21 -17.48
CA GLU A 68 -12.04 26.02 -17.73
C GLU A 68 -11.04 25.84 -16.60
N SER A 69 -11.29 24.88 -15.75
CA SER A 69 -10.30 24.47 -14.76
C SER A 69 -9.07 23.91 -15.46
N ARG A 70 -8.00 24.69 -15.48
CA ARG A 70 -6.72 24.31 -16.11
C ARG A 70 -5.70 23.74 -15.13
N ASP A 71 -6.04 23.60 -13.89
CA ASP A 71 -5.18 22.91 -12.94
C ASP A 71 -5.22 21.40 -13.23
N LEU A 72 -4.50 21.02 -14.30
CA LEU A 72 -4.25 19.62 -14.64
C LEU A 72 -3.38 18.89 -13.59
N LEU A 73 -2.87 19.64 -12.63
CA LEU A 73 -2.00 19.13 -11.56
C LEU A 73 -2.64 19.45 -10.23
N SER A 74 -2.78 18.45 -9.40
CA SER A 74 -3.21 18.57 -8.01
C SER A 74 -2.07 18.16 -7.08
N ASP A 75 -1.84 18.94 -6.04
CA ASP A 75 -0.78 18.68 -5.08
C ASP A 75 -1.13 17.50 -4.18
N LEU A 76 -0.19 16.58 -4.05
CA LEU A 76 -0.25 15.40 -3.22
C LEU A 76 0.92 15.40 -2.24
N SER A 77 0.64 15.27 -0.97
CA SER A 77 1.67 15.17 0.06
C SER A 77 2.04 13.71 0.34
N ILE A 78 3.30 13.36 0.13
CA ILE A 78 3.86 12.06 0.45
C ILE A 78 4.79 12.21 1.66
N VAL A 79 4.48 11.55 2.75
CA VAL A 79 5.37 11.49 3.92
C VAL A 79 6.30 10.29 3.77
N VAL A 80 7.61 10.54 3.84
CA VAL A 80 8.64 9.51 3.79
C VAL A 80 8.81 8.94 5.19
N ASP A 81 8.05 7.89 5.50
CA ASP A 81 7.90 7.32 6.85
C ASP A 81 8.62 5.99 7.08
N GLN A 82 9.19 5.41 6.02
CA GLN A 82 9.82 4.10 6.09
C GLN A 82 11.32 4.17 5.77
N HIS A 83 12.14 3.77 6.73
CA HIS A 83 13.59 3.57 6.54
C HIS A 83 13.96 2.18 7.01
N LYS A 84 14.26 1.29 6.09
CA LYS A 84 14.55 -0.13 6.35
C LYS A 84 15.91 -0.52 5.80
N HIS A 85 16.59 -1.42 6.49
CA HIS A 85 17.84 -2.02 6.04
C HIS A 85 17.89 -3.50 6.41
N VAL A 86 18.62 -4.28 5.64
CA VAL A 86 18.82 -5.71 5.89
C VAL A 86 20.32 -5.97 6.00
N PRO A 87 20.87 -6.09 7.22
CA PRO A 87 22.30 -6.29 7.41
C PRO A 87 22.70 -7.74 7.09
N VAL A 88 23.68 -7.90 6.21
CA VAL A 88 24.34 -9.16 5.92
C VAL A 88 25.74 -9.12 6.53
N LYS A 89 26.04 -10.08 7.42
CA LYS A 89 27.36 -10.20 8.04
C LYS A 89 28.30 -11.00 7.13
N LEU A 90 29.42 -10.41 6.77
CA LEU A 90 30.52 -11.07 6.08
C LEU A 90 31.59 -11.42 7.11
N SER A 91 31.74 -12.69 7.44
CA SER A 91 32.79 -13.13 8.39
C SER A 91 34.12 -13.30 7.68
N HIS A 92 35.20 -12.77 8.26
CA HIS A 92 36.54 -12.74 7.64
C HIS A 92 37.10 -14.13 7.29
N LEU A 93 36.75 -15.17 8.06
CA LEU A 93 37.22 -16.54 7.84
C LEU A 93 36.52 -17.27 6.70
N TYR A 94 35.32 -16.88 6.37
CA TYR A 94 34.50 -17.51 5.32
C TYR A 94 34.54 -16.79 3.98
N ALA A 95 35.18 -15.63 3.91
CA ALA A 95 35.19 -14.79 2.70
C ALA A 95 36.00 -15.37 1.53
N ILE A 96 36.81 -16.38 1.78
CA ILE A 96 37.86 -16.80 0.80
C ILE A 96 37.46 -18.04 -0.01
N ALA A 97 36.69 -19.00 0.53
CA ALA A 97 36.54 -20.28 -0.12
C ALA A 97 35.13 -20.63 -0.63
N ASP A 98 34.07 -20.31 0.11
CA ASP A 98 32.77 -20.94 -0.11
C ASP A 98 31.57 -19.97 -0.21
N GLN A 99 31.79 -18.67 -0.13
CA GLN A 99 30.72 -17.70 0.08
C GLN A 99 30.11 -17.08 -1.19
N LYS A 100 30.59 -17.45 -2.35
CA LYS A 100 30.15 -16.82 -3.59
C LYS A 100 28.69 -17.16 -3.92
N ASP A 101 28.32 -18.40 -3.69
CA ASP A 101 26.95 -18.88 -3.92
C ASP A 101 26.03 -18.48 -2.78
N ASN A 102 26.51 -18.52 -1.53
CA ASN A 102 25.79 -18.04 -0.36
C ASN A 102 25.53 -16.53 -0.39
N LEU A 103 26.48 -15.73 -0.90
CA LEU A 103 26.26 -14.29 -1.03
C LEU A 103 25.26 -13.96 -2.14
N ALA A 104 25.23 -14.72 -3.23
CA ALA A 104 24.23 -14.53 -4.28
C ALA A 104 22.82 -14.84 -3.76
N GLY A 105 22.62 -15.95 -3.06
CA GLY A 105 21.36 -16.28 -2.39
C GLY A 105 20.96 -15.23 -1.35
N SER A 106 21.91 -14.78 -0.52
CA SER A 106 21.65 -13.72 0.46
C SER A 106 21.23 -12.39 -0.16
N ILE A 107 21.71 -12.06 -1.38
CA ILE A 107 21.30 -10.86 -2.11
C ILE A 107 19.84 -10.99 -2.57
N GLU A 108 19.43 -12.15 -3.08
CA GLU A 108 18.06 -12.41 -3.51
C GLU A 108 17.10 -12.40 -2.32
N ASP A 109 17.47 -13.05 -1.23
CA ASP A 109 16.70 -13.05 0.03
C ASP A 109 16.54 -11.62 0.58
N THR A 110 17.61 -10.83 0.53
CA THR A 110 17.58 -9.42 0.95
C THR A 110 16.64 -8.59 0.08
N ALA A 111 16.68 -8.79 -1.25
CA ALA A 111 15.78 -8.12 -2.17
C ALA A 111 14.32 -8.49 -1.90
N TYR A 112 14.06 -9.77 -1.61
CA TYR A 112 12.72 -10.24 -1.26
C TYR A 112 12.22 -9.61 0.05
N VAL A 113 13.01 -9.67 1.13
CA VAL A 113 12.60 -9.16 2.44
C VAL A 113 12.36 -7.65 2.40
N LEU A 114 13.25 -6.90 1.75
CA LEU A 114 13.13 -5.45 1.63
C LEU A 114 11.96 -5.04 0.74
N GLY A 115 11.79 -5.71 -0.41
CA GLY A 115 10.68 -5.47 -1.31
C GLY A 115 9.33 -5.88 -0.70
N LYS A 116 9.30 -7.00 0.03
CA LYS A 116 8.10 -7.40 0.80
C LYS A 116 7.72 -6.34 1.82
N ALA A 117 8.68 -5.84 2.61
CA ALA A 117 8.41 -4.79 3.59
C ALA A 117 7.88 -3.50 2.93
N GLN A 118 8.35 -3.17 1.74
CA GLN A 118 7.87 -2.04 0.96
C GLN A 118 6.43 -2.25 0.49
N VAL A 119 6.14 -3.36 -0.17
CA VAL A 119 4.80 -3.67 -0.67
C VAL A 119 3.81 -3.77 0.50
N ASP A 120 4.18 -4.43 1.59
CA ASP A 120 3.34 -4.52 2.78
C ASP A 120 3.06 -3.14 3.39
N SER A 121 4.03 -2.22 3.38
CA SER A 121 3.81 -0.84 3.87
C SER A 121 2.83 -0.05 3.02
N ILE A 122 2.80 -0.30 1.70
CA ILE A 122 1.86 0.32 0.77
C ILE A 122 0.48 -0.30 0.92
N THR A 123 0.39 -1.63 0.89
CA THR A 123 -0.89 -2.36 0.98
C THR A 123 -1.57 -2.14 2.32
N ASN A 124 -0.83 -1.96 3.41
CA ASN A 124 -1.38 -1.60 4.73
C ASN A 124 -2.05 -0.21 4.76
N LYS A 125 -1.71 0.68 3.82
CA LYS A 125 -2.41 1.96 3.65
C LYS A 125 -3.68 1.83 2.81
N CYS A 126 -3.83 0.75 2.03
CA CYS A 126 -5.01 0.48 1.21
C CYS A 126 -6.10 -0.18 2.07
N LYS A 127 -6.83 0.61 2.81
CA LYS A 127 -7.89 0.19 3.74
C LYS A 127 -9.11 1.10 3.61
N GLY A 128 -10.23 0.73 4.21
CA GLY A 128 -11.50 1.46 4.12
C GLY A 128 -11.44 2.91 4.57
N SER A 129 -10.52 3.24 5.51
CA SER A 129 -10.27 4.63 5.90
C SER A 129 -9.67 5.49 4.79
N ASN A 130 -8.94 4.88 3.88
CA ASN A 130 -8.20 5.59 2.83
C ASN A 130 -8.85 5.45 1.44
N LEU A 131 -9.61 4.38 1.22
CA LEU A 131 -10.27 4.09 -0.05
C LEU A 131 -11.77 3.89 0.20
N SER A 132 -12.59 4.75 -0.42
CA SER A 132 -14.05 4.76 -0.23
C SER A 132 -14.74 3.60 -0.94
N TYR A 133 -14.18 3.15 -2.06
CA TYR A 133 -14.83 2.17 -2.92
C TYR A 133 -14.41 0.75 -2.56
N SER A 134 -15.37 -0.12 -2.34
CA SER A 134 -15.11 -1.53 -2.07
C SER A 134 -16.21 -2.43 -2.59
N GLN A 135 -15.82 -3.62 -3.03
CA GLN A 135 -16.70 -4.74 -3.32
C GLN A 135 -16.50 -5.84 -2.29
N THR A 136 -17.57 -6.56 -1.97
CA THR A 136 -17.51 -7.66 -1.01
C THR A 136 -17.65 -8.97 -1.76
N ALA A 137 -16.61 -9.83 -1.70
CA ALA A 137 -16.71 -11.19 -2.18
C ALA A 137 -17.47 -12.04 -1.16
N THR A 138 -18.54 -12.67 -1.61
CA THR A 138 -19.18 -13.78 -0.89
C THR A 138 -18.54 -15.08 -1.36
N THR A 139 -18.72 -16.17 -0.61
CA THR A 139 -18.24 -17.50 -1.01
C THR A 139 -18.78 -17.94 -2.39
N ALA A 140 -19.91 -17.36 -2.81
CA ALA A 140 -20.55 -17.63 -4.10
C ALA A 140 -20.03 -16.74 -5.24
N ASN A 141 -19.46 -15.55 -4.94
CA ASN A 141 -19.10 -14.51 -5.93
C ASN A 141 -17.63 -14.10 -5.83
N SER A 142 -16.74 -15.01 -5.46
CA SER A 142 -15.29 -14.71 -5.35
C SER A 142 -14.54 -14.95 -6.67
N ASP A 143 -15.25 -15.01 -7.76
CA ASP A 143 -14.76 -15.32 -9.12
C ASP A 143 -14.67 -14.05 -10.01
N LEU A 144 -14.60 -14.27 -11.32
CA LEU A 144 -14.50 -13.24 -12.36
C LEU A 144 -15.63 -12.18 -12.28
N ASP A 145 -16.85 -12.55 -11.83
CA ASP A 145 -17.99 -11.63 -11.81
C ASP A 145 -17.74 -10.44 -10.86
N VAL A 146 -17.09 -10.67 -9.71
CA VAL A 146 -16.73 -9.59 -8.78
C VAL A 146 -15.66 -8.69 -9.40
N ILE A 147 -14.71 -9.24 -10.15
CA ILE A 147 -13.69 -8.44 -10.83
C ILE A 147 -14.31 -7.57 -11.94
N GLU A 148 -15.27 -8.10 -12.68
CA GLU A 148 -16.02 -7.32 -13.68
C GLU A 148 -16.85 -6.21 -13.02
N GLN A 149 -17.43 -6.47 -11.83
CA GLN A 149 -18.11 -5.43 -11.05
C GLN A 149 -17.14 -4.34 -10.60
N ILE A 150 -15.94 -4.71 -10.12
CA ILE A 150 -14.89 -3.75 -9.77
C ILE A 150 -14.49 -2.89 -10.96
N THR A 151 -14.40 -3.48 -12.15
CA THR A 151 -14.13 -2.73 -13.38
C THR A 151 -15.24 -1.74 -13.71
N THR A 152 -16.49 -2.14 -13.48
CA THR A 152 -17.66 -1.28 -13.66
C THR A 152 -17.60 -0.10 -12.70
N ASP A 153 -17.25 -0.34 -11.44
CA ASP A 153 -17.09 0.72 -10.43
C ASP A 153 -15.98 1.70 -10.79
N LEU A 154 -14.81 1.19 -11.22
CA LEU A 154 -13.70 2.04 -11.68
C LEU A 154 -14.10 2.90 -12.89
N ASN A 155 -14.88 2.34 -13.82
CA ASN A 155 -15.40 3.10 -14.96
C ASN A 155 -16.40 4.17 -14.51
N GLY A 156 -17.31 3.82 -13.59
CA GLY A 156 -18.27 4.76 -13.00
C GLY A 156 -17.61 5.90 -12.23
N ASN A 157 -16.49 5.61 -11.59
CA ASN A 157 -15.68 6.61 -10.87
C ASN A 157 -14.83 7.50 -11.79
N GLY A 158 -14.77 7.22 -13.09
CA GLY A 158 -13.97 7.96 -14.06
C GLY A 158 -12.48 7.65 -13.99
N ALA A 159 -12.09 6.49 -13.41
CA ALA A 159 -10.70 6.04 -13.42
C ALA A 159 -10.25 5.70 -14.86
N SER A 160 -8.98 5.99 -15.18
CA SER A 160 -8.44 5.67 -16.50
C SER A 160 -8.50 4.16 -16.78
N PRO A 161 -8.88 3.73 -17.99
CA PRO A 161 -8.85 2.31 -18.34
C PRO A 161 -7.42 1.79 -18.62
N ARG A 162 -6.42 2.67 -18.66
CA ARG A 162 -5.04 2.30 -18.99
C ARG A 162 -4.24 1.94 -17.74
N GLY A 163 -3.46 0.86 -17.83
CA GLY A 163 -2.51 0.49 -16.77
C GLY A 163 -3.17 0.02 -15.48
N ARG A 164 -4.43 -0.43 -15.52
CA ARG A 164 -5.10 -1.00 -14.35
C ARG A 164 -4.48 -2.32 -13.98
N ILE A 165 -4.18 -2.48 -12.71
CA ILE A 165 -3.68 -3.73 -12.16
C ILE A 165 -4.47 -4.13 -10.92
N GLY A 166 -4.41 -5.43 -10.58
CA GLY A 166 -4.97 -5.97 -9.35
C GLY A 166 -3.90 -6.67 -8.53
N LEU A 167 -3.99 -6.56 -7.22
CA LEU A 167 -3.28 -7.41 -6.26
C LEU A 167 -4.32 -8.23 -5.52
N VAL A 168 -4.17 -9.55 -5.47
CA VAL A 168 -5.12 -10.44 -4.79
C VAL A 168 -4.38 -11.40 -3.88
N ASN A 169 -5.02 -11.82 -2.80
CA ASN A 169 -4.45 -12.83 -1.92
C ASN A 169 -4.48 -14.23 -2.56
N SER A 170 -3.80 -15.20 -1.95
CA SER A 170 -3.71 -16.56 -2.48
C SER A 170 -5.06 -17.28 -2.59
N ALA A 171 -6.03 -16.95 -1.72
CA ALA A 171 -7.36 -17.56 -1.77
C ALA A 171 -8.15 -17.10 -3.02
N VAL A 172 -8.18 -15.78 -3.29
CA VAL A 172 -8.79 -15.21 -4.49
C VAL A 172 -8.04 -15.65 -5.74
N ALA A 173 -6.70 -15.69 -5.71
CA ALA A 173 -5.92 -16.21 -6.83
C ALA A 173 -6.22 -17.68 -7.14
N GLN A 174 -6.53 -18.49 -6.12
CA GLN A 174 -6.94 -19.87 -6.30
C GLN A 174 -8.34 -19.97 -6.94
N THR A 175 -9.32 -19.19 -6.48
CA THR A 175 -10.67 -19.19 -7.08
C THR A 175 -10.64 -18.75 -8.53
N LEU A 176 -9.87 -17.71 -8.85
CA LEU A 176 -9.67 -17.25 -10.23
C LEU A 176 -9.01 -18.31 -11.11
N ALA A 177 -8.01 -19.04 -10.59
CA ALA A 177 -7.36 -20.13 -11.35
C ALA A 177 -8.30 -21.32 -11.62
N LEU A 178 -9.31 -21.52 -10.78
CA LEU A 178 -10.32 -22.58 -10.91
C LEU A 178 -11.53 -22.14 -11.75
N ASP A 179 -11.73 -20.85 -12.01
CA ASP A 179 -12.81 -20.37 -12.85
C ASP A 179 -12.66 -20.91 -14.28
N SER A 180 -13.69 -21.60 -14.77
CA SER A 180 -13.68 -22.22 -16.09
C SER A 180 -13.51 -21.23 -17.24
N ARG A 181 -13.92 -19.97 -17.04
CA ARG A 181 -13.77 -18.89 -18.02
C ARG A 181 -12.31 -18.45 -18.16
N ILE A 182 -11.53 -18.54 -17.06
CA ILE A 182 -10.10 -18.18 -17.02
C ILE A 182 -9.25 -19.41 -17.34
N SER A 183 -9.63 -20.58 -16.87
CA SER A 183 -8.91 -21.85 -17.08
C SER A 183 -9.09 -22.45 -18.47
N SER A 184 -9.94 -21.87 -19.33
CA SER A 184 -10.10 -22.30 -20.71
C SER A 184 -8.77 -22.17 -21.48
N ARG A 185 -8.58 -23.03 -22.49
CA ARG A 185 -7.30 -23.20 -23.22
C ARG A 185 -6.71 -21.90 -23.78
N ASP A 186 -7.56 -20.91 -24.11
CA ASP A 186 -7.13 -19.63 -24.65
C ASP A 186 -6.48 -18.72 -23.58
N TYR A 187 -6.80 -18.92 -22.31
CA TYR A 187 -6.24 -18.17 -21.17
C TYR A 187 -5.06 -18.90 -20.51
N TYR A 188 -4.94 -20.22 -20.69
CA TYR A 188 -3.89 -21.02 -20.03
C TYR A 188 -2.46 -20.61 -20.42
N GLY A 189 -2.26 -20.06 -21.60
CA GLY A 189 -0.98 -19.49 -22.02
C GLY A 189 -0.59 -18.18 -21.33
N GLN A 190 -1.51 -17.59 -20.57
CA GLN A 190 -1.32 -16.30 -19.88
C GLN A 190 -1.06 -16.46 -18.38
N LEU A 191 -1.17 -17.66 -17.84
CA LEU A 191 -0.84 -18.02 -16.45
C LEU A 191 0.67 -18.27 -16.28
N THR A 192 1.50 -17.37 -16.77
CA THR A 192 2.95 -17.48 -16.60
C THR A 192 3.44 -16.62 -15.47
N GLY A 193 3.52 -17.21 -14.26
CA GLY A 193 4.24 -16.62 -13.15
C GLY A 193 5.74 -16.73 -13.33
N GLY A 194 6.42 -15.61 -13.57
CA GLY A 194 7.84 -15.53 -13.28
C GLY A 194 8.02 -15.34 -11.77
N GLY A 195 8.86 -16.16 -11.13
CA GLY A 195 9.19 -15.96 -9.72
C GLY A 195 8.23 -16.56 -8.69
N GLY A 196 7.36 -17.50 -9.05
CA GLY A 196 6.52 -18.25 -8.10
C GLY A 196 5.19 -17.61 -7.71
N LEU A 197 4.90 -16.37 -8.07
CA LEU A 197 3.60 -15.71 -7.88
C LEU A 197 2.71 -15.94 -9.12
N ARG A 198 1.42 -16.19 -8.89
CA ARG A 198 0.45 -16.29 -9.99
C ARG A 198 0.19 -14.92 -10.60
N MET A 199 0.05 -14.90 -11.93
CA MET A 199 -0.30 -13.71 -12.70
C MET A 199 -1.40 -14.04 -13.70
N PHE A 200 -2.45 -13.22 -13.72
CA PHE A 200 -3.57 -13.33 -14.66
C PHE A 200 -3.56 -12.10 -15.56
N LYS A 201 -3.29 -12.28 -16.86
CA LYS A 201 -3.21 -11.18 -17.82
C LYS A 201 -4.52 -11.00 -18.58
N GLY A 202 -4.94 -9.75 -18.76
CA GLY A 202 -6.10 -9.42 -19.57
C GLY A 202 -7.44 -9.88 -19.01
N VAL A 203 -7.55 -10.07 -17.70
CA VAL A 203 -8.75 -10.57 -17.03
C VAL A 203 -9.58 -9.41 -16.49
N GLY A 204 -10.89 -9.39 -16.77
CA GLY A 204 -11.85 -8.46 -16.19
C GLY A 204 -11.53 -6.97 -16.46
N GLY A 205 -10.86 -6.63 -17.56
CA GLY A 205 -10.48 -5.26 -17.86
C GLY A 205 -9.17 -4.78 -17.21
N PHE A 206 -8.46 -5.66 -16.50
CA PHE A 206 -7.15 -5.39 -15.91
C PHE A 206 -6.01 -5.86 -16.82
N GLU A 207 -4.93 -5.08 -16.91
CA GLU A 207 -3.73 -5.46 -17.65
C GLU A 207 -3.12 -6.73 -17.06
N THR A 208 -2.99 -6.76 -15.74
CA THR A 208 -2.52 -7.95 -15.00
C THR A 208 -3.05 -7.92 -13.57
N ILE A 209 -3.45 -9.06 -13.07
CA ILE A 209 -3.77 -9.31 -11.68
C ILE A 209 -2.65 -10.17 -11.11
N TYR A 210 -2.03 -9.72 -10.02
CA TYR A 210 -0.91 -10.40 -9.36
C TYR A 210 -1.37 -11.01 -8.04
N GLU A 211 -0.87 -12.20 -7.75
CA GLU A 211 -1.00 -12.77 -6.42
C GLU A 211 -0.04 -12.09 -5.45
N TRP A 212 -0.56 -11.64 -4.30
CA TRP A 212 0.21 -11.15 -3.18
C TRP A 212 -0.20 -11.86 -1.89
N PRO A 213 0.58 -12.90 -1.43
CA PRO A 213 0.18 -13.74 -0.30
C PRO A 213 0.03 -12.98 1.03
N SER A 214 0.74 -11.87 1.21
CA SER A 214 0.66 -11.04 2.42
C SER A 214 -0.54 -10.10 2.45
N LEU A 215 -1.37 -10.09 1.39
CA LEU A 215 -2.57 -9.28 1.33
C LEU A 215 -3.67 -9.92 2.17
N SER A 216 -3.67 -9.68 3.45
CA SER A 216 -4.75 -9.96 4.40
C SER A 216 -4.39 -9.28 5.71
N ALA A 217 -4.39 -7.94 5.70
CA ALA A 217 -4.03 -7.19 6.88
C ALA A 217 -5.27 -6.98 7.75
N ASN A 218 -5.35 -7.72 8.84
CA ASN A 218 -6.08 -7.27 10.00
C ASN A 218 -5.38 -6.03 10.54
N ASN A 219 -5.91 -4.85 10.26
CA ASN A 219 -5.45 -3.62 10.88
C ASN A 219 -5.99 -3.58 12.32
N ALA A 220 -5.29 -4.22 13.23
CA ALA A 220 -5.63 -4.33 14.64
C ALA A 220 -5.27 -3.07 15.42
N THR A 221 -5.81 -1.91 15.05
CA THR A 221 -5.78 -0.75 15.93
C THR A 221 -6.82 -0.99 17.03
N THR A 222 -6.39 -1.14 18.27
CA THR A 222 -7.27 -1.36 19.42
C THR A 222 -7.39 -0.06 20.20
N ALA A 223 -8.63 0.34 20.52
CA ALA A 223 -8.92 1.45 21.41
C ALA A 223 -9.96 1.02 22.45
N THR A 224 -9.87 1.54 23.67
CA THR A 224 -10.96 1.41 24.66
C THR A 224 -12.00 2.48 24.38
N PHE A 225 -13.28 2.15 24.56
CA PHE A 225 -14.37 3.10 24.33
C PHE A 225 -15.43 3.03 25.40
N THR A 226 -16.18 4.10 25.53
CA THR A 226 -17.44 4.16 26.29
C THR A 226 -18.57 4.41 25.31
N ALA A 227 -19.77 3.87 25.59
CA ALA A 227 -20.94 4.06 24.76
C ALA A 227 -22.03 4.83 25.51
N ALA A 228 -22.79 5.63 24.79
CA ALA A 228 -23.98 6.33 25.28
C ALA A 228 -25.22 5.82 24.54
N THR A 229 -26.40 5.94 25.20
CA THR A 229 -27.69 5.59 24.59
C THR A 229 -28.12 6.54 23.46
N THR A 230 -27.29 7.45 23.06
CA THR A 230 -27.39 8.30 21.85
C THR A 230 -26.65 7.72 20.65
N ASP A 231 -26.26 6.44 20.72
CA ASP A 231 -25.46 5.70 19.73
C ASP A 231 -24.02 6.21 19.55
N ILE A 232 -23.57 7.09 20.44
CA ILE A 232 -22.23 7.65 20.36
C ILE A 232 -21.28 6.80 21.21
N CYS A 233 -20.21 6.34 20.54
CA CYS A 233 -19.06 5.74 21.18
C CYS A 233 -17.94 6.78 21.29
N THR A 234 -17.31 6.87 22.47
CA THR A 234 -16.20 7.79 22.72
C THR A 234 -14.91 7.00 22.98
N ALA A 235 -13.90 7.23 22.16
CA ALA A 235 -12.56 6.70 22.31
C ALA A 235 -11.55 7.77 21.86
N VAL A 236 -10.72 8.23 22.78
CA VAL A 236 -9.77 9.35 22.54
C VAL A 236 -8.82 8.99 21.39
N ALA A 237 -8.71 9.88 20.41
CA ALA A 237 -7.82 9.77 19.26
C ALA A 237 -7.89 8.40 18.56
N HIS A 238 -9.10 7.89 18.36
CA HIS A 238 -9.31 6.52 17.88
C HIS A 238 -8.75 6.23 16.47
N GLY A 239 -8.52 7.24 15.66
CA GLY A 239 -7.90 7.11 14.34
C GLY A 239 -8.77 6.42 13.26
N TYR A 240 -10.00 6.01 13.58
CA TYR A 240 -10.91 5.40 12.62
C TYR A 240 -11.54 6.44 11.69
N PHE A 241 -11.97 5.98 10.53
CA PHE A 241 -12.72 6.74 9.53
C PHE A 241 -14.04 6.05 9.20
N THR A 242 -14.96 6.79 8.60
CA THR A 242 -16.23 6.20 8.13
C THR A 242 -15.96 5.10 7.11
N GLY A 243 -16.56 3.93 7.32
CA GLY A 243 -16.35 2.74 6.50
C GLY A 243 -15.28 1.78 7.03
N ASP A 244 -14.51 2.14 8.09
CA ASP A 244 -13.60 1.19 8.71
C ASP A 244 -14.35 0.06 9.38
N ARG A 245 -13.88 -1.17 9.20
CA ARG A 245 -14.45 -2.36 9.83
C ARG A 245 -13.81 -2.55 11.20
N VAL A 246 -14.67 -2.83 12.18
CA VAL A 246 -14.25 -3.04 13.55
C VAL A 246 -14.99 -4.22 14.17
N GLN A 247 -14.37 -4.86 15.15
CA GLN A 247 -15.01 -5.83 16.03
C GLN A 247 -14.90 -5.37 17.47
N LEU A 248 -15.83 -5.79 18.31
CA LEU A 248 -15.91 -5.37 19.69
C LEU A 248 -15.57 -6.52 20.63
N THR A 249 -14.86 -6.18 21.68
CA THR A 249 -14.59 -7.09 22.80
C THR A 249 -14.92 -6.40 24.12
N ASN A 250 -15.18 -7.20 25.16
CA ASN A 250 -15.43 -6.70 26.50
C ASN A 250 -14.67 -7.51 27.53
N SER A 251 -14.22 -6.87 28.57
CA SER A 251 -13.56 -7.49 29.69
C SER A 251 -14.25 -7.08 31.01
N GLY A 252 -14.67 -8.06 31.79
CA GLY A 252 -15.24 -7.85 33.11
C GLY A 252 -16.70 -7.42 33.14
N GLY A 253 -17.49 -7.69 32.09
CA GLY A 253 -18.90 -7.32 32.03
C GLY A 253 -19.60 -7.67 30.73
N ALA A 254 -20.56 -6.88 30.30
CA ALA A 254 -21.31 -7.03 29.05
C ALA A 254 -21.12 -5.83 28.13
N LEU A 255 -21.07 -6.06 26.82
CA LEU A 255 -21.07 -5.01 25.82
C LEU A 255 -22.32 -4.13 25.94
N PRO A 256 -22.30 -2.88 25.44
CA PRO A 256 -23.48 -2.04 25.30
C PRO A 256 -24.64 -2.77 24.63
N ALA A 257 -25.84 -2.61 25.15
CA ALA A 257 -27.02 -3.27 24.58
C ALA A 257 -27.30 -2.78 23.16
N GLY A 258 -27.49 -3.70 22.23
CA GLY A 258 -27.55 -3.46 20.78
C GLY A 258 -26.26 -3.87 20.06
N LEU A 259 -25.15 -4.11 20.78
CA LEU A 259 -23.86 -4.52 20.23
C LEU A 259 -23.49 -5.95 20.66
N ALA A 260 -22.83 -6.69 19.79
CA ALA A 260 -22.40 -8.07 20.02
C ALA A 260 -20.88 -8.24 19.77
N ALA A 261 -20.26 -9.10 20.56
CA ALA A 261 -18.87 -9.48 20.36
C ALA A 261 -18.68 -10.30 19.07
N ALA A 262 -17.48 -10.24 18.50
CA ALA A 262 -17.11 -10.95 17.28
C ALA A 262 -18.00 -10.64 16.04
N THR A 263 -18.84 -9.63 16.14
CA THR A 263 -19.63 -9.11 15.02
C THR A 263 -18.86 -7.98 14.36
N THR A 264 -18.83 -7.97 13.03
CA THR A 264 -18.20 -6.89 12.27
C THR A 264 -19.16 -5.71 12.17
N TYR A 265 -18.72 -4.57 12.66
CA TYR A 265 -19.38 -3.28 12.53
C TYR A 265 -18.58 -2.36 11.63
N TYR A 266 -19.23 -1.30 11.16
CA TYR A 266 -18.63 -0.26 10.31
C TYR A 266 -18.70 1.08 11.04
N VAL A 267 -17.60 1.80 11.06
CA VAL A 267 -17.50 3.06 11.79
C VAL A 267 -18.19 4.18 11.01
N ILE A 268 -18.93 5.03 11.73
CA ILE A 268 -19.39 6.34 11.29
C ILE A 268 -18.62 7.36 12.12
N LYS A 269 -17.59 7.98 11.56
CA LYS A 269 -16.76 8.97 12.25
C LYS A 269 -17.55 10.26 12.46
N LEU A 270 -17.59 10.76 13.69
CA LEU A 270 -18.15 12.06 14.04
C LEU A 270 -17.04 13.09 14.29
N THR A 271 -16.10 12.78 15.19
CA THR A 271 -14.95 13.63 15.54
C THR A 271 -13.67 12.79 15.63
N ALA A 272 -12.57 13.36 16.10
CA ALA A 272 -11.35 12.61 16.38
C ALA A 272 -11.52 11.60 17.53
N ASP A 273 -12.43 11.88 18.46
CA ASP A 273 -12.65 11.14 19.70
C ASP A 273 -14.00 10.41 19.75
N THR A 274 -14.91 10.65 18.78
CA THR A 274 -16.27 10.09 18.81
C THR A 274 -16.65 9.47 17.47
N PHE A 275 -17.34 8.35 17.54
CA PHE A 275 -17.88 7.63 16.37
C PHE A 275 -19.19 6.95 16.71
N LYS A 276 -19.92 6.51 15.68
CA LYS A 276 -21.04 5.58 15.78
C LYS A 276 -20.70 4.29 15.04
N LEU A 277 -21.51 3.27 15.27
CA LEU A 277 -21.34 1.96 14.64
C LEU A 277 -22.55 1.65 13.74
N ALA A 278 -22.30 1.13 12.56
CA ALA A 278 -23.32 0.67 11.62
C ALA A 278 -23.18 -0.83 11.36
N ALA A 279 -24.28 -1.49 10.98
CA ALA A 279 -24.30 -2.92 10.70
C ALA A 279 -23.76 -3.29 9.31
N SER A 280 -23.63 -2.31 8.40
CA SER A 280 -23.06 -2.51 7.05
C SER A 280 -22.36 -1.25 6.56
N ASP A 281 -21.51 -1.39 5.54
CA ASP A 281 -20.80 -0.28 4.91
C ASP A 281 -21.77 0.73 4.27
N ALA A 282 -22.82 0.25 3.63
CA ALA A 282 -23.88 1.09 3.06
C ALA A 282 -24.58 1.94 4.13
N LEU A 283 -24.88 1.35 5.30
CA LEU A 283 -25.48 2.07 6.43
C LEU A 283 -24.50 3.05 7.05
N ALA A 284 -23.21 2.72 7.11
CA ALA A 284 -22.18 3.64 7.59
C ALA A 284 -22.05 4.86 6.67
N THR A 285 -22.08 4.67 5.37
CA THR A 285 -22.08 5.74 4.38
C THR A 285 -23.34 6.59 4.44
N ALA A 286 -24.50 5.97 4.70
CA ALA A 286 -25.78 6.65 4.90
C ALA A 286 -25.90 7.35 6.26
N GLY A 287 -24.94 7.14 7.18
CA GLY A 287 -24.99 7.68 8.55
C GLY A 287 -25.97 7.01 9.48
N THR A 288 -26.48 5.82 9.13
CA THR A 288 -27.45 5.06 9.92
C THR A 288 -26.73 4.17 10.93
N ALA A 289 -26.85 4.50 12.21
CA ALA A 289 -26.19 3.78 13.29
C ALA A 289 -27.04 2.63 13.84
N VAL A 290 -26.36 1.69 14.50
CA VAL A 290 -27.00 0.68 15.36
C VAL A 290 -27.51 1.37 16.63
N ASP A 291 -28.71 1.06 17.01
CA ASP A 291 -29.37 1.60 18.24
C ASP A 291 -28.73 0.99 19.50
N ILE A 292 -28.13 1.85 20.33
CA ILE A 292 -27.51 1.49 21.61
C ILE A 292 -28.48 1.83 22.74
N THR A 293 -29.14 0.82 23.29
CA THR A 293 -30.15 0.98 24.33
C THR A 293 -29.63 0.91 25.77
N GLY A 294 -28.34 0.57 25.94
CA GLY A 294 -27.68 0.51 27.25
C GLY A 294 -26.17 0.62 27.14
N THR A 295 -25.54 1.19 28.16
CA THR A 295 -24.09 1.52 28.14
C THR A 295 -23.16 0.32 28.37
N GLY A 296 -23.69 -0.84 28.75
CA GLY A 296 -22.89 -2.00 29.10
C GLY A 296 -22.17 -1.88 30.46
N THR A 297 -21.31 -2.84 30.76
CA THR A 297 -20.50 -2.88 31.98
C THR A 297 -19.11 -3.44 31.66
N GLY A 298 -18.11 -3.09 32.48
CA GLY A 298 -16.71 -3.52 32.26
C GLY A 298 -15.95 -2.59 31.29
N THR A 299 -14.87 -3.09 30.74
CA THR A 299 -14.04 -2.36 29.77
C THR A 299 -14.35 -2.82 28.36
N HIS A 300 -14.88 -1.90 27.55
CA HIS A 300 -15.16 -2.14 26.14
C HIS A 300 -13.96 -1.79 25.29
N SER A 301 -13.60 -2.66 24.37
CA SER A 301 -12.56 -2.40 23.38
C SER A 301 -13.08 -2.56 21.97
N VAL A 302 -12.69 -1.65 21.11
CA VAL A 302 -12.93 -1.70 19.67
C VAL A 302 -11.61 -2.05 18.99
N VAL A 303 -11.63 -3.03 18.11
CA VAL A 303 -10.49 -3.53 17.37
C VAL A 303 -10.75 -3.35 15.89
N GLY A 304 -9.85 -2.68 15.18
CA GLY A 304 -9.94 -2.56 13.72
C GLY A 304 -9.86 -3.95 13.07
N TYR A 305 -10.76 -4.21 12.13
CA TYR A 305 -10.88 -5.48 11.42
C TYR A 305 -11.08 -5.24 9.94
N GLU A 306 -9.99 -5.27 9.16
CA GLU A 306 -10.02 -5.16 7.70
C GLU A 306 -9.68 -6.50 7.05
N ASN A 307 -10.63 -7.11 6.37
CA ASN A 307 -10.44 -8.36 5.64
C ASN A 307 -10.33 -8.09 4.13
N ILE A 308 -9.24 -7.40 3.74
CA ILE A 308 -8.97 -7.05 2.35
C ILE A 308 -8.33 -8.24 1.68
N THR A 309 -8.98 -8.76 0.65
CA THR A 309 -8.52 -9.90 -0.16
C THR A 309 -8.02 -9.50 -1.53
N GLY A 310 -8.30 -8.25 -1.95
CA GLY A 310 -7.82 -7.68 -3.19
C GLY A 310 -7.77 -6.16 -3.17
N ILE A 311 -6.87 -5.60 -3.97
CA ILE A 311 -6.74 -4.17 -4.23
C ILE A 311 -6.64 -4.02 -5.74
N PHE A 312 -7.56 -3.30 -6.34
CA PHE A 312 -7.63 -3.06 -7.77
C PHE A 312 -7.50 -1.57 -8.04
N PHE A 313 -6.52 -1.18 -8.83
CA PHE A 313 -6.18 0.23 -8.98
C PHE A 313 -5.56 0.57 -10.34
N GLU A 314 -5.59 1.85 -10.68
CA GLU A 314 -4.75 2.44 -11.72
C GLU A 314 -3.52 3.14 -11.12
N SER A 315 -2.55 3.49 -11.95
CA SER A 315 -1.26 4.03 -11.49
C SER A 315 -1.36 5.29 -10.62
N GLN A 316 -2.43 6.07 -10.77
CA GLN A 316 -2.63 7.33 -10.00
C GLN A 316 -3.20 7.10 -8.58
N ALA A 317 -3.72 5.90 -8.29
CA ALA A 317 -4.30 5.60 -6.97
C ALA A 317 -3.26 5.52 -5.86
N ILE A 318 -2.04 5.15 -6.20
CA ILE A 318 -0.93 4.96 -5.26
C ILE A 318 0.23 5.82 -5.73
N ALA A 319 0.56 6.85 -4.97
CA ALA A 319 1.77 7.63 -5.19
C ALA A 319 2.89 7.10 -4.31
N PHE A 320 4.04 6.84 -4.91
CA PHE A 320 5.20 6.26 -4.26
C PHE A 320 6.42 7.14 -4.46
N ARG A 321 7.15 7.38 -3.38
CA ARG A 321 8.40 8.10 -3.39
C ARG A 321 9.49 7.28 -2.72
N SER A 322 10.58 7.04 -3.41
CA SER A 322 11.82 6.50 -2.84
C SER A 322 12.97 7.48 -3.05
N GLY A 323 13.98 7.40 -2.21
CA GLY A 323 15.14 8.26 -2.31
C GLY A 323 16.32 7.76 -1.48
N ILE A 324 17.42 8.48 -1.55
CA ILE A 324 18.66 8.17 -0.83
C ILE A 324 18.54 8.69 0.61
N PRO A 325 18.87 7.89 1.63
CA PRO A 325 18.94 8.39 3.00
C PRO A 325 19.96 9.50 3.14
N GLY A 326 19.51 10.75 3.36
CA GLY A 326 20.37 11.94 3.39
C GLY A 326 21.15 12.19 4.68
N GLN A 327 20.88 11.39 5.72
CA GLN A 327 21.31 11.75 7.08
C GLN A 327 22.79 11.55 7.43
N SER A 328 23.54 10.78 6.65
CA SER A 328 24.85 10.34 7.18
C SER A 328 26.02 11.24 6.86
N ALA A 329 26.04 11.89 5.70
CA ALA A 329 27.22 12.63 5.27
C ALA A 329 27.34 14.02 5.92
N GLU A 330 26.25 14.79 5.98
CA GLU A 330 26.27 16.15 6.51
C GLU A 330 26.36 16.16 8.04
N ILE A 331 25.65 15.28 8.72
CA ILE A 331 25.67 15.20 10.19
C ILE A 331 27.01 14.61 10.66
N ALA A 332 27.54 13.58 9.99
CA ALA A 332 28.84 13.04 10.30
C ALA A 332 29.96 14.07 10.08
N ALA A 333 29.89 14.88 9.01
CA ALA A 333 30.82 15.97 8.77
C ALA A 333 30.71 17.08 9.83
N ALA A 334 29.47 17.45 10.22
CA ALA A 334 29.24 18.46 11.24
C ALA A 334 29.68 18.02 12.64
N LEU A 335 29.63 16.72 12.94
CA LEU A 335 30.05 16.15 14.21
C LEU A 335 31.53 15.71 14.22
N GLY A 336 32.28 15.88 13.11
CA GLY A 336 33.65 15.44 13.00
C GLY A 336 33.85 13.92 13.10
N ILE A 337 32.79 13.15 12.84
CA ILE A 337 32.87 11.69 12.85
C ILE A 337 33.54 11.23 11.56
N PRO A 338 34.65 10.44 11.63
CA PRO A 338 35.27 9.91 10.43
C PRO A 338 34.23 9.12 9.63
N GLN A 339 34.07 9.42 8.35
CA GLN A 339 33.17 8.69 7.47
C GLN A 339 33.74 7.26 7.21
N THR A 340 33.55 6.38 8.18
CA THR A 340 33.88 4.96 8.05
C THR A 340 32.78 4.17 7.33
N MET A 341 31.65 4.81 7.03
CA MET A 341 30.54 4.22 6.27
C MET A 341 30.63 4.64 4.79
N GLY A 342 31.08 3.74 3.95
CA GLY A 342 30.89 3.89 2.51
C GLY A 342 29.44 3.65 2.13
N MET A 343 28.82 4.59 1.43
CA MET A 343 27.48 4.43 0.86
C MET A 343 27.56 4.45 -0.66
N ASP A 344 27.15 3.38 -1.29
CA ASP A 344 26.94 3.33 -2.74
C ASP A 344 25.43 3.36 -3.01
N THR A 345 24.99 4.06 -4.03
CA THR A 345 23.56 4.23 -4.34
C THR A 345 23.25 3.81 -5.76
N LEU A 346 22.08 3.28 -5.98
CA LEU A 346 21.57 2.92 -7.29
C LEU A 346 20.05 3.12 -7.34
N SER A 347 19.58 3.90 -8.30
CA SER A 347 18.15 4.11 -8.55
C SER A 347 17.71 3.34 -9.77
N ASP A 348 16.50 2.81 -9.68
CA ASP A 348 15.83 2.11 -10.75
C ASP A 348 14.80 3.02 -11.43
N PRO A 349 15.03 3.42 -12.68
CA PRO A 349 14.07 4.28 -13.40
C PRO A 349 12.76 3.55 -13.76
N ILE A 350 12.73 2.22 -13.69
CA ILE A 350 11.52 1.44 -14.05
C ILE A 350 10.59 1.30 -12.84
N SER A 351 11.12 0.89 -11.69
CA SER A 351 10.33 0.73 -10.46
C SER A 351 10.29 1.99 -9.60
N GLY A 352 11.10 3.00 -9.91
CA GLY A 352 11.28 4.19 -9.08
C GLY A 352 11.93 3.90 -7.73
N PHE A 353 12.49 2.70 -7.53
CA PHE A 353 13.06 2.28 -6.27
C PHE A 353 14.53 2.64 -6.19
N THR A 354 14.91 3.31 -5.12
CA THR A 354 16.29 3.70 -4.86
C THR A 354 16.85 2.87 -3.72
N LEU A 355 17.97 2.20 -3.98
CA LEU A 355 18.72 1.43 -3.00
C LEU A 355 20.02 2.11 -2.65
N ALA A 356 20.36 2.11 -1.37
CA ALA A 356 21.67 2.46 -0.88
C ALA A 356 22.32 1.22 -0.26
N LEU A 357 23.62 1.02 -0.48
CA LEU A 357 24.39 -0.03 0.15
C LEU A 357 25.29 0.58 1.21
N MET A 358 24.97 0.33 2.46
CA MET A 358 25.78 0.75 3.59
C MET A 358 26.78 -0.34 3.96
N LYS A 359 28.01 0.07 4.27
CA LYS A 359 29.10 -0.81 4.65
C LYS A 359 29.74 -0.30 5.93
N TRP A 360 29.89 -1.17 6.90
CA TRP A 360 30.62 -0.84 8.12
C TRP A 360 31.34 -2.05 8.68
N MET A 361 32.35 -1.79 9.49
CA MET A 361 33.08 -2.80 10.27
C MET A 361 32.79 -2.59 11.74
N GLN A 362 32.44 -3.67 12.44
CA GLN A 362 32.23 -3.61 13.88
C GLN A 362 33.57 -3.54 14.60
N PRO A 363 33.82 -2.49 15.41
CA PRO A 363 35.04 -2.38 16.18
C PRO A 363 35.20 -3.59 17.13
N GLY A 364 36.40 -4.15 17.19
CA GLY A 364 36.76 -5.24 18.10
C GLY A 364 36.47 -6.66 17.62
N THR A 365 35.71 -6.86 16.55
CA THR A 365 35.36 -8.21 16.05
C THR A 365 35.84 -8.52 14.63
N ALA A 366 36.39 -7.55 13.92
CA ALA A 366 36.75 -7.62 12.49
C ALA A 366 35.60 -8.09 11.57
N ASN A 367 34.35 -8.02 12.03
CA ASN A 367 33.19 -8.38 11.24
C ASN A 367 32.84 -7.22 10.30
N ILE A 368 32.72 -7.53 9.01
CA ILE A 368 32.24 -6.60 7.99
C ILE A 368 30.76 -6.85 7.78
N TYR A 369 29.99 -5.79 7.77
CA TYR A 369 28.56 -5.78 7.44
C TYR A 369 28.31 -5.03 6.16
N VAL A 370 27.41 -5.56 5.36
CA VAL A 370 26.90 -4.93 4.14
C VAL A 370 25.39 -4.93 4.25
N ALA A 371 24.77 -3.77 4.16
CA ALA A 371 23.32 -3.65 4.32
C ALA A 371 22.71 -2.86 3.15
N PRO A 372 21.99 -3.50 2.25
CA PRO A 372 21.07 -2.82 1.38
C PRO A 372 20.01 -2.10 2.22
N THR A 373 19.84 -0.83 1.93
CA THR A 373 18.99 0.11 2.68
C THR A 373 18.08 0.83 1.71
N ALA A 374 16.84 1.05 2.10
CA ALA A 374 15.89 1.83 1.35
C ALA A 374 15.13 2.80 2.25
N LEU A 375 14.87 3.98 1.71
CA LEU A 375 14.04 5.03 2.32
C LEU A 375 12.88 5.31 1.37
N TRP A 376 11.64 5.21 1.87
CA TRP A 376 10.47 5.45 1.03
C TRP A 376 9.27 5.98 1.81
N GLY A 377 8.32 6.51 1.06
CA GLY A 377 6.99 6.87 1.53
C GLY A 377 5.96 6.60 0.45
N SER A 378 4.71 6.49 0.84
CA SER A 378 3.59 6.34 -0.07
C SER A 378 2.39 7.14 0.40
N ALA A 379 1.54 7.56 -0.54
CA ALA A 379 0.27 8.19 -0.28
C ALA A 379 -0.82 7.46 -1.06
N VAL A 380 -1.94 7.19 -0.40
CA VAL A 380 -3.06 6.41 -0.95
C VAL A 380 -4.37 7.06 -0.54
N GLY A 381 -5.27 7.24 -1.49
CA GLY A 381 -6.65 7.63 -1.26
C GLY A 381 -6.79 8.92 -0.44
N ARG A 382 -7.64 8.87 0.59
CA ARG A 382 -8.00 10.03 1.43
C ARG A 382 -6.84 10.62 2.23
N GLN A 383 -5.78 9.85 2.48
CA GLN A 383 -4.59 10.35 3.18
C GLN A 383 -3.73 11.26 2.29
N ALA A 384 -4.07 11.38 1.04
CA ALA A 384 -3.25 12.02 0.02
C ALA A 384 -3.42 13.56 -0.09
N GLY A 385 -4.07 14.23 0.83
CA GLY A 385 -4.23 15.69 0.80
C GLY A 385 -5.20 16.18 -0.28
N ALA A 386 -4.87 17.26 -1.00
CA ALA A 386 -5.76 17.88 -1.98
C ALA A 386 -6.13 16.97 -3.15
N ALA A 387 -5.26 16.05 -3.54
CA ALA A 387 -5.50 15.08 -4.59
C ALA A 387 -6.23 13.80 -4.11
N ALA A 388 -6.66 13.75 -2.85
CA ALA A 388 -7.27 12.57 -2.22
C ALA A 388 -8.48 12.02 -3.01
N ALA A 389 -9.30 12.91 -3.56
CA ALA A 389 -10.48 12.49 -4.33
C ALA A 389 -10.12 11.77 -5.64
N LEU A 390 -8.99 12.12 -6.27
CA LEU A 390 -8.51 11.46 -7.49
C LEU A 390 -7.93 10.08 -7.17
N THR A 391 -7.08 9.99 -6.15
CA THR A 391 -6.46 8.73 -5.72
C THR A 391 -7.51 7.76 -5.16
N ASP A 392 -8.51 8.26 -4.43
CA ASP A 392 -9.61 7.46 -3.88
C ASP A 392 -10.47 6.83 -5.00
N ARG A 393 -10.82 7.60 -6.04
CA ARG A 393 -11.64 7.11 -7.16
C ARG A 393 -10.93 6.11 -8.06
N SER A 394 -9.61 6.10 -8.04
CA SER A 394 -8.77 5.28 -8.93
C SER A 394 -8.45 3.91 -8.34
N ALA A 395 -9.03 3.54 -7.20
CA ALA A 395 -8.87 2.24 -6.57
C ALA A 395 -10.17 1.70 -5.98
N VAL A 396 -10.29 0.37 -5.99
CA VAL A 396 -11.40 -0.37 -5.36
C VAL A 396 -10.82 -1.52 -4.55
N LEU A 397 -11.28 -1.66 -3.31
CA LEU A 397 -10.92 -2.76 -2.43
C LEU A 397 -11.84 -3.95 -2.66
N LEU A 398 -11.28 -5.14 -2.70
CA LEU A 398 -12.02 -6.40 -2.58
C LEU A 398 -11.92 -6.89 -1.14
N ARG A 399 -13.08 -7.10 -0.52
CA ARG A 399 -13.20 -7.60 0.85
C ARG A 399 -13.84 -8.98 0.85
N SER A 400 -13.47 -9.85 1.78
CA SER A 400 -14.24 -11.04 2.09
C SER A 400 -15.15 -10.80 3.30
N LEU A 401 -16.30 -11.47 3.31
CA LEU A 401 -17.16 -11.53 4.49
C LEU A 401 -16.48 -12.30 5.61
#